data_50c021b2bf08ccbafd602b85017bcaaa
#
_entry.id   50c021b2bf08ccbafd602b85017bcaaa
#
_cell.length_a   1.000
_cell.length_b   1.000
_cell.length_c   1.000
_cell.angle_alpha   90.00
_cell.angle_beta   90.00
_cell.angle_gamma   90.00
#
_symmetry.space_group_name_H-M   'P 1'
#
loop_
_entity.id
_entity.type
_entity.pdbx_description
1 polymer ?
#
loop_
_entity_poly.entity_id
_entity_poly.type
_entity_poly.pdbx_seq_one_letter_code
_entity_poly.pdbx_strand_id
1 'polypeptide(L)'
;MKSLRPLVAALAAFAAFSGAAQAQATDWPAKPITMIVPYAPGGFADTRVRLLARKLGESLGQPIVVENKAGAGGVVGTNLIAKAAPDGYTIGTGNLAPMAVNPSLMKDMPYDPLKDLAPVILIENSPLVLSVNNELPVKTLADLIAMAKKQPGKLSFGSSGTGGGTHLAG
;
A
#
# COMPACT_ATOMS: atom_id res chain seq x y z
N MET A 1 0.97 -72.28 -7.59
CA MET A 1 1.70 -71.06 -7.61
C MET A 1 0.86 -70.03 -8.38
N LYS A 2 -0.09 -69.39 -7.69
CA LYS A 2 -0.99 -68.38 -8.30
C LYS A 2 -0.21 -67.07 -8.50
N SER A 3 -0.29 -66.52 -9.70
CA SER A 3 0.55 -65.46 -10.26
C SER A 3 0.54 -64.16 -9.42
N LEU A 4 1.68 -63.76 -8.87
CA LEU A 4 1.95 -62.45 -8.26
C LEU A 4 2.02 -61.29 -9.30
N ARG A 5 1.84 -61.59 -10.58
CA ARG A 5 1.96 -60.64 -11.69
C ARG A 5 1.00 -59.44 -11.66
N PRO A 6 -0.28 -59.57 -11.28
CA PRO A 6 -1.16 -58.39 -11.26
C PRO A 6 -0.85 -57.41 -10.10
N LEU A 7 -0.29 -57.91 -8.98
CA LEU A 7 0.03 -57.05 -7.84
C LEU A 7 1.24 -56.14 -8.11
N VAL A 8 2.25 -56.68 -8.80
CA VAL A 8 3.45 -55.94 -9.19
C VAL A 8 3.13 -54.85 -10.24
N ALA A 9 2.24 -55.14 -11.19
CA ALA A 9 1.79 -54.19 -12.18
C ALA A 9 0.98 -53.03 -11.56
N ALA A 10 0.16 -53.29 -10.54
CA ALA A 10 -0.60 -52.25 -9.82
C ALA A 10 0.31 -51.33 -8.97
N LEU A 11 1.35 -51.91 -8.31
CA LEU A 11 2.32 -51.10 -7.58
C LEU A 11 3.17 -50.22 -8.49
N ALA A 12 3.56 -50.70 -9.67
CA ALA A 12 4.32 -49.91 -10.64
C ALA A 12 3.50 -48.74 -11.25
N ALA A 13 2.19 -48.92 -11.45
CA ALA A 13 1.28 -47.90 -11.92
C ALA A 13 1.08 -46.80 -10.86
N PHE A 14 1.03 -47.15 -9.57
CA PHE A 14 0.92 -46.18 -8.47
C PHE A 14 2.21 -45.36 -8.28
N ALA A 15 3.37 -45.93 -8.47
CA ALA A 15 4.66 -45.24 -8.40
C ALA A 15 4.86 -44.26 -9.56
N ALA A 16 4.29 -44.54 -10.75
CA ALA A 16 4.36 -43.63 -11.90
C ALA A 16 3.49 -42.34 -11.74
N PHE A 17 2.42 -42.40 -10.96
CA PHE A 17 1.57 -41.24 -10.68
C PHE A 17 2.11 -40.31 -9.57
N SER A 18 3.06 -40.78 -8.76
CA SER A 18 3.64 -39.97 -7.67
C SER A 18 4.70 -38.96 -8.14
N GLY A 19 5.10 -39.01 -9.42
CA GLY A 19 6.16 -38.15 -9.97
C GLY A 19 5.73 -36.80 -10.54
N ALA A 20 4.42 -36.46 -10.57
CA ALA A 20 3.92 -35.33 -11.34
C ALA A 20 3.56 -34.06 -10.50
N ALA A 21 3.84 -34.05 -9.21
CA ALA A 21 3.59 -32.91 -8.37
C ALA A 21 4.90 -32.24 -7.90
N GLN A 22 5.88 -32.10 -8.79
CA GLN A 22 6.86 -31.03 -8.59
C GLN A 22 6.14 -29.72 -8.94
N ALA A 23 5.56 -29.07 -7.93
CA ALA A 23 5.23 -27.67 -8.01
C ALA A 23 6.53 -26.96 -8.43
N GLN A 24 6.60 -26.55 -9.71
CA GLN A 24 7.65 -25.63 -10.14
C GLN A 24 7.56 -24.46 -9.18
N ALA A 25 8.54 -24.31 -8.31
CA ALA A 25 8.75 -23.06 -7.60
C ALA A 25 8.93 -22.03 -8.72
N THR A 26 7.87 -21.32 -9.04
CA THR A 26 7.95 -20.22 -10.00
C THR A 26 8.88 -19.22 -9.34
N ASP A 27 10.03 -18.96 -10.00
CA ASP A 27 10.98 -17.93 -9.54
C ASP A 27 10.21 -16.61 -9.46
N TRP A 28 9.73 -16.29 -8.27
CA TRP A 28 9.06 -15.01 -8.04
C TRP A 28 10.14 -13.92 -7.82
N PRO A 29 10.01 -12.77 -8.49
CA PRO A 29 8.99 -12.37 -9.46
C PRO A 29 9.36 -12.75 -10.91
N ALA A 30 8.45 -13.40 -11.64
CA ALA A 30 8.61 -13.76 -13.05
C ALA A 30 8.05 -12.71 -14.03
N LYS A 31 7.38 -11.69 -13.53
CA LYS A 31 6.73 -10.60 -14.31
C LYS A 31 6.80 -9.28 -13.55
N PRO A 32 6.54 -8.12 -14.19
CA PRO A 32 6.49 -6.83 -13.52
C PRO A 32 5.53 -6.81 -12.33
N ILE A 33 5.92 -6.07 -11.28
CA ILE A 33 5.14 -5.86 -10.06
C ILE A 33 4.47 -4.48 -10.15
N THR A 34 3.19 -4.39 -9.87
CA THR A 34 2.47 -3.11 -9.74
C THR A 34 2.60 -2.59 -8.30
N MET A 35 3.02 -1.32 -8.16
CA MET A 35 3.10 -0.63 -6.87
C MET A 35 2.12 0.53 -6.81
N ILE A 36 1.02 0.35 -6.08
CA ILE A 36 -0.03 1.36 -5.96
C ILE A 36 0.34 2.42 -4.93
N VAL A 37 0.27 3.69 -5.37
CA VAL A 37 0.39 4.88 -4.53
C VAL A 37 -1.00 5.50 -4.38
N PRO A 38 -1.60 5.53 -3.18
CA PRO A 38 -2.97 5.99 -2.98
C PRO A 38 -3.11 7.54 -2.98
N TYR A 39 -2.22 8.23 -3.67
CA TYR A 39 -2.17 9.69 -3.77
C TYR A 39 -1.82 10.15 -5.18
N ALA A 40 -2.03 11.46 -5.44
CA ALA A 40 -1.73 12.08 -6.72
C ALA A 40 -0.24 11.98 -7.09
N PRO A 41 0.08 11.90 -8.38
CA PRO A 41 1.46 11.90 -8.85
C PRO A 41 2.17 13.23 -8.51
N GLY A 42 3.50 13.18 -8.38
CA GLY A 42 4.36 14.33 -8.08
C GLY A 42 4.37 14.77 -6.61
N GLY A 43 3.53 14.18 -5.76
CA GLY A 43 3.53 14.43 -4.32
C GLY A 43 4.66 13.68 -3.58
N PHE A 44 4.76 13.95 -2.27
CA PHE A 44 5.77 13.33 -1.41
C PHE A 44 5.76 11.79 -1.48
N ALA A 45 4.60 11.17 -1.36
CA ALA A 45 4.47 9.71 -1.43
C ALA A 45 4.90 9.15 -2.79
N ASP A 46 4.49 9.78 -3.88
CA ASP A 46 4.83 9.36 -5.24
C ASP A 46 6.34 9.43 -5.50
N THR A 47 6.97 10.55 -5.15
CA THR A 47 8.42 10.73 -5.34
C THR A 47 9.24 9.69 -4.57
N ARG A 48 8.86 9.40 -3.33
CA ARG A 48 9.54 8.39 -2.49
C ARG A 48 9.36 6.99 -3.05
N VAL A 49 8.13 6.67 -3.44
CA VAL A 49 7.82 5.35 -4.00
C VAL A 49 8.56 5.10 -5.31
N ARG A 50 8.69 6.09 -6.19
CA ARG A 50 9.45 5.93 -7.44
C ARG A 50 10.94 5.67 -7.19
N LEU A 51 11.54 6.30 -6.18
CA LEU A 51 12.92 6.00 -5.76
C LEU A 51 13.05 4.56 -5.25
N LEU A 52 12.13 4.14 -4.39
CA LEU A 52 12.07 2.77 -3.88
C LEU A 52 11.83 1.76 -5.00
N ALA A 53 10.86 1.99 -5.89
CA ALA A 53 10.50 1.13 -6.99
C ALA A 53 11.69 0.84 -7.92
N ARG A 54 12.50 1.87 -8.22
CA ARG A 54 13.72 1.70 -9.02
C ARG A 54 14.70 0.74 -8.32
N LYS A 55 15.02 0.97 -7.05
CA LYS A 55 15.95 0.13 -6.29
C LYS A 55 15.44 -1.29 -6.09
N LEU A 56 14.16 -1.41 -5.81
CA LEU A 56 13.52 -2.71 -5.67
C LEU A 56 13.52 -3.49 -6.99
N GLY A 57 13.25 -2.82 -8.11
CA GLY A 57 13.33 -3.42 -9.44
C GLY A 57 14.72 -3.90 -9.81
N GLU A 58 15.77 -3.10 -9.50
CA GLU A 58 17.17 -3.50 -9.67
C GLU A 58 17.49 -4.77 -8.85
N SER A 59 16.98 -4.85 -7.61
CA SER A 59 17.23 -5.99 -6.70
C SER A 59 16.46 -7.24 -7.08
N LEU A 60 15.21 -7.11 -7.53
CA LEU A 60 14.34 -8.23 -7.85
C LEU A 60 14.45 -8.71 -9.31
N GLY A 61 15.19 -7.98 -10.16
CA GLY A 61 15.32 -8.31 -11.58
C GLY A 61 14.06 -8.13 -12.41
N GLN A 62 13.01 -7.48 -11.86
CA GLN A 62 11.74 -7.22 -12.54
C GLN A 62 11.32 -5.75 -12.36
N PRO A 63 10.72 -5.13 -13.37
CA PRO A 63 10.22 -3.75 -13.27
C PRO A 63 9.16 -3.60 -12.18
N ILE A 64 9.24 -2.51 -11.41
CA ILE A 64 8.18 -2.07 -10.51
C ILE A 64 7.42 -0.92 -11.16
N VAL A 65 6.19 -1.16 -11.56
CA VAL A 65 5.32 -0.18 -12.21
C VAL A 65 4.54 0.60 -11.15
N VAL A 66 4.82 1.91 -11.04
CA VAL A 66 4.14 2.76 -10.05
C VAL A 66 2.84 3.30 -10.63
N GLU A 67 1.72 3.02 -9.96
CA GLU A 67 0.39 3.51 -10.31
C GLU A 67 -0.18 4.41 -9.21
N ASN A 68 -0.57 5.64 -9.58
CA ASN A 68 -1.22 6.57 -8.66
C ASN A 68 -2.75 6.38 -8.70
N LYS A 69 -3.34 6.06 -7.55
CA LYS A 69 -4.79 5.84 -7.39
C LYS A 69 -5.30 6.71 -6.24
N ALA A 70 -5.38 8.02 -6.49
CA ALA A 70 -5.82 9.00 -5.49
C ALA A 70 -7.32 8.92 -5.25
N GLY A 71 -7.75 9.36 -4.05
CA GLY A 71 -9.17 9.53 -3.70
C GLY A 71 -9.46 9.21 -2.24
N ALA A 72 -10.43 9.91 -1.66
CA ALA A 72 -10.94 9.74 -0.29
C ALA A 72 -9.82 9.59 0.76
N GLY A 73 -8.82 10.49 0.74
CA GLY A 73 -7.70 10.45 1.69
C GLY A 73 -6.81 9.20 1.60
N GLY A 74 -6.80 8.51 0.45
CA GLY A 74 -6.04 7.30 0.20
C GLY A 74 -6.87 6.01 0.25
N VAL A 75 -8.14 6.07 0.63
CA VAL A 75 -9.00 4.88 0.73
C VAL A 75 -9.17 4.17 -0.61
N VAL A 76 -9.32 4.94 -1.71
CA VAL A 76 -9.50 4.36 -3.05
C VAL A 76 -8.32 3.46 -3.45
N GLY A 77 -7.10 3.98 -3.38
CA GLY A 77 -5.91 3.22 -3.75
C GLY A 77 -5.65 2.05 -2.80
N THR A 78 -5.85 2.25 -1.50
CA THR A 78 -5.67 1.18 -0.50
C THR A 78 -6.69 0.05 -0.69
N ASN A 79 -7.93 0.37 -1.06
CA ASN A 79 -8.92 -0.66 -1.39
C ASN A 79 -8.52 -1.50 -2.61
N LEU A 80 -7.89 -0.89 -3.63
CA LEU A 80 -7.38 -1.65 -4.78
C LEU A 80 -6.27 -2.63 -4.38
N ILE A 81 -5.40 -2.24 -3.43
CA ILE A 81 -4.38 -3.14 -2.89
C ILE A 81 -5.06 -4.29 -2.13
N ALA A 82 -6.03 -3.98 -1.26
CA ALA A 82 -6.73 -4.97 -0.44
C ALA A 82 -7.55 -5.99 -1.28
N LYS A 83 -8.02 -5.59 -2.47
CA LYS A 83 -8.79 -6.47 -3.37
C LYS A 83 -7.93 -7.15 -4.44
N ALA A 84 -6.63 -6.88 -4.49
CA ALA A 84 -5.73 -7.53 -5.43
C ALA A 84 -5.51 -9.02 -5.07
N ALA A 85 -5.07 -9.80 -6.05
CA ALA A 85 -4.66 -11.17 -5.80
C ALA A 85 -3.47 -11.21 -4.81
N PRO A 86 -3.47 -12.11 -3.81
CA PRO A 86 -2.40 -12.19 -2.81
C PRO A 86 -1.17 -12.96 -3.32
N ASP A 87 -0.76 -12.66 -4.55
CA ASP A 87 0.35 -13.32 -5.26
C ASP A 87 1.67 -12.53 -5.23
N GLY A 88 1.67 -11.36 -4.58
CA GLY A 88 2.83 -10.47 -4.47
C GLY A 88 3.06 -9.57 -5.70
N TYR A 89 2.26 -9.68 -6.76
CA TYR A 89 2.42 -8.82 -7.95
C TYR A 89 1.68 -7.48 -7.88
N THR A 90 0.85 -7.31 -6.86
CA THR A 90 0.29 -6.00 -6.51
C THR A 90 0.67 -5.67 -5.08
N ILE A 91 1.50 -4.65 -4.93
CA ILE A 91 1.91 -4.11 -3.64
C ILE A 91 1.52 -2.63 -3.58
N GLY A 92 1.66 -2.01 -2.43
CA GLY A 92 1.35 -0.58 -2.32
C GLY A 92 1.86 0.05 -1.04
N THR A 93 1.65 1.35 -0.91
CA THR A 93 2.02 2.08 0.30
C THR A 93 0.84 2.24 1.23
N GLY A 94 1.02 1.76 2.46
CA GLY A 94 0.15 2.09 3.58
C GLY A 94 0.50 3.47 4.16
N ASN A 95 -0.52 4.22 4.55
CA ASN A 95 -0.36 5.54 5.16
C ASN A 95 -1.28 5.66 6.37
N LEU A 96 -0.95 6.57 7.29
CA LEU A 96 -1.66 6.74 8.56
C LEU A 96 -3.18 6.80 8.40
N ALA A 97 -3.68 7.67 7.51
CA ALA A 97 -5.12 7.88 7.39
C ALA A 97 -5.88 6.63 6.91
N PRO A 98 -5.59 6.03 5.74
CA PRO A 98 -6.34 4.87 5.25
C PRO A 98 -6.08 3.59 6.03
N MET A 99 -4.95 3.50 6.76
CA MET A 99 -4.58 2.29 7.50
C MET A 99 -5.03 2.29 8.97
N ALA A 100 -5.06 3.46 9.63
CA ALA A 100 -5.26 3.52 11.07
C ALA A 100 -6.38 4.47 11.51
N VAL A 101 -6.61 5.59 10.81
CA VAL A 101 -7.56 6.60 11.27
C VAL A 101 -8.93 6.42 10.62
N ASN A 102 -8.98 6.28 9.30
CA ASN A 102 -10.24 6.18 8.55
C ASN A 102 -11.09 4.95 8.93
N PRO A 103 -10.52 3.79 9.31
CA PRO A 103 -11.33 2.68 9.85
C PRO A 103 -12.21 3.04 11.03
N SER A 104 -11.79 4.01 11.85
CA SER A 104 -12.57 4.50 13.00
C SER A 104 -13.49 5.67 12.67
N LEU A 105 -13.25 6.39 11.58
CA LEU A 105 -14.02 7.58 11.18
C LEU A 105 -15.08 7.31 10.13
N MET A 106 -14.85 6.35 9.25
CA MET A 106 -15.75 6.02 8.15
C MET A 106 -16.63 4.83 8.51
N LYS A 107 -17.94 4.98 8.38
CA LYS A 107 -18.90 3.89 8.66
C LYS A 107 -18.76 2.72 7.68
N ASP A 108 -18.53 3.04 6.41
CA ASP A 108 -18.52 2.07 5.30
C ASP A 108 -17.14 1.98 4.69
N MET A 109 -16.15 1.49 5.48
CA MET A 109 -14.81 1.18 4.96
C MET A 109 -14.90 -0.03 4.01
N PRO A 110 -14.35 0.08 2.78
CA PRO A 110 -14.45 -1.00 1.79
C PRO A 110 -13.42 -2.13 2.03
N TYR A 111 -12.59 -2.04 3.04
CA TYR A 111 -11.60 -3.04 3.45
C TYR A 111 -11.33 -2.95 4.96
N ASP A 112 -10.81 -4.03 5.53
CA ASP A 112 -10.27 -4.10 6.89
C ASP A 112 -8.74 -4.14 6.82
N PRO A 113 -8.02 -3.08 7.23
CA PRO A 113 -6.56 -3.03 7.08
C PRO A 113 -5.83 -4.11 7.89
N LEU A 114 -6.44 -4.69 8.91
CA LEU A 114 -5.83 -5.75 9.71
C LEU A 114 -6.04 -7.15 9.15
N LYS A 115 -7.06 -7.33 8.27
CA LYS A 115 -7.41 -8.64 7.70
C LYS A 115 -7.06 -8.74 6.22
N ASP A 116 -7.30 -7.64 5.47
CA ASP A 116 -7.22 -7.64 4.01
C ASP A 116 -5.83 -7.23 3.49
N LEU A 117 -4.92 -6.82 4.37
CA LEU A 117 -3.58 -6.35 4.01
C LEU A 117 -2.50 -7.05 4.83
N ALA A 118 -1.42 -7.45 4.17
CA ALA A 118 -0.23 -7.99 4.81
C ALA A 118 0.87 -6.91 4.84
N PRO A 119 1.26 -6.39 6.03
CA PRO A 119 2.35 -5.43 6.14
C PRO A 119 3.70 -6.11 5.84
N VAL A 120 4.52 -5.47 5.00
CA VAL A 120 5.84 -5.98 4.61
C VAL A 120 6.94 -5.28 5.40
N ILE A 121 6.99 -3.95 5.35
CA ILE A 121 8.03 -3.16 6.00
C ILE A 121 7.57 -1.72 6.26
N LEU A 122 8.08 -1.12 7.31
CA LEU A 122 7.99 0.33 7.52
C LEU A 122 9.02 1.03 6.62
N ILE A 123 8.53 1.76 5.61
CA ILE A 123 9.41 2.45 4.64
C ILE A 123 10.10 3.65 5.31
N GLU A 124 9.35 4.47 6.03
CA GLU A 124 9.86 5.66 6.72
C GLU A 124 8.93 6.12 7.84
N ASN A 125 9.47 6.92 8.73
CA ASN A 125 8.70 7.67 9.73
C ASN A 125 8.99 9.16 9.52
N SER A 126 8.00 9.90 9.02
CA SER A 126 8.15 11.32 8.67
C SER A 126 7.21 12.17 9.52
N PRO A 127 7.72 13.23 10.18
CA PRO A 127 6.87 14.16 10.91
C PRO A 127 6.06 15.02 9.94
N LEU A 128 4.90 15.48 10.38
CA LEU A 128 4.15 16.52 9.71
C LEU A 128 4.75 17.89 10.06
N VAL A 129 4.84 18.76 9.07
CA VAL A 129 5.35 20.14 9.23
C VAL A 129 4.24 21.11 8.88
N LEU A 130 3.97 22.05 9.79
CA LEU A 130 3.10 23.17 9.53
C LEU A 130 3.90 24.31 8.90
N SER A 131 3.51 24.71 7.70
CA SER A 131 4.07 25.86 7.00
C SER A 131 3.01 26.94 6.80
N VAL A 132 3.38 28.18 6.89
CA VAL A 132 2.49 29.32 6.65
C VAL A 132 3.06 30.23 5.56
N ASN A 133 2.20 31.01 4.91
CA ASN A 133 2.64 32.06 3.99
C ASN A 133 3.48 33.08 4.75
N ASN A 134 4.61 33.48 4.16
CA ASN A 134 5.54 34.48 4.75
C ASN A 134 4.90 35.86 4.99
N GLU A 135 3.83 36.20 4.28
CA GLU A 135 3.07 37.44 4.45
C GLU A 135 2.13 37.40 5.68
N LEU A 136 1.89 36.18 6.23
CA LEU A 136 1.08 36.05 7.43
C LEU A 136 1.84 36.64 8.64
N PRO A 137 1.26 37.58 9.41
CA PRO A 137 1.94 38.23 10.52
C PRO A 137 1.98 37.35 11.78
N VAL A 138 2.47 36.10 11.62
CA VAL A 138 2.63 35.10 12.69
C VAL A 138 4.06 34.56 12.67
N LYS A 139 4.65 34.37 13.84
CA LYS A 139 6.00 33.82 14.00
C LYS A 139 6.02 32.50 14.77
N THR A 140 4.95 32.21 15.48
CA THR A 140 4.82 31.03 16.32
C THR A 140 3.48 30.35 16.10
N LEU A 141 3.37 29.09 16.51
CA LEU A 141 2.10 28.36 16.50
C LEU A 141 1.05 29.07 17.37
N ALA A 142 1.47 29.67 18.49
CA ALA A 142 0.56 30.43 19.37
C ALA A 142 -0.04 31.62 18.66
N ASP A 143 0.75 32.34 17.87
CA ASP A 143 0.27 33.48 17.09
C ASP A 143 -0.76 33.04 16.04
N LEU A 144 -0.49 31.93 15.36
CA LEU A 144 -1.42 31.36 14.37
C LEU A 144 -2.75 30.99 15.02
N ILE A 145 -2.70 30.26 16.15
CA ILE A 145 -3.90 29.90 16.91
C ILE A 145 -4.69 31.15 17.36
N ALA A 146 -4.00 32.13 17.87
CA ALA A 146 -4.64 33.39 18.30
C ALA A 146 -5.31 34.13 17.13
N MET A 147 -4.66 34.12 15.97
CA MET A 147 -5.22 34.70 14.74
C MET A 147 -6.45 33.90 14.27
N ALA A 148 -6.37 32.61 14.23
CA ALA A 148 -7.49 31.74 13.83
C ALA A 148 -8.72 31.95 14.74
N LYS A 149 -8.51 32.04 16.05
CA LYS A 149 -9.57 32.34 17.04
C LYS A 149 -10.19 33.74 16.87
N LYS A 150 -9.40 34.73 16.48
CA LYS A 150 -9.89 36.12 16.24
C LYS A 150 -10.67 36.22 14.91
N GLN A 151 -10.40 35.35 13.97
CA GLN A 151 -10.97 35.41 12.63
C GLN A 151 -11.48 34.00 12.18
N PRO A 152 -12.54 33.47 12.84
CA PRO A 152 -13.04 32.16 12.54
C PRO A 152 -13.50 32.03 11.08
N GLY A 153 -13.07 31.01 10.41
CA GLY A 153 -13.40 30.72 9.00
C GLY A 153 -12.70 31.60 7.96
N LYS A 154 -11.73 32.44 8.36
CA LYS A 154 -10.98 33.32 7.42
C LYS A 154 -9.64 32.70 6.97
N LEU A 155 -9.07 31.82 7.74
CA LEU A 155 -7.86 31.10 7.35
C LEU A 155 -8.23 29.83 6.59
N SER A 156 -7.49 29.57 5.52
CA SER A 156 -7.58 28.33 4.75
C SER A 156 -6.25 27.60 4.83
N PHE A 157 -6.29 26.27 4.75
CA PHE A 157 -5.08 25.46 4.68
C PHE A 157 -5.14 24.45 3.55
N GLY A 158 -3.98 24.09 3.01
CA GLY A 158 -3.84 23.02 2.02
C GLY A 158 -3.59 21.68 2.67
N SER A 159 -4.16 20.62 2.11
CA SER A 159 -3.94 19.24 2.54
C SER A 159 -3.82 18.28 1.37
N SER A 160 -3.41 17.04 1.63
CA SER A 160 -3.34 15.96 0.63
C SER A 160 -4.71 15.35 0.28
N GLY A 161 -5.80 16.01 0.63
CA GLY A 161 -7.19 15.58 0.39
C GLY A 161 -7.95 15.28 1.68
N THR A 162 -9.27 15.39 1.59
CA THR A 162 -10.18 15.16 2.73
C THR A 162 -9.99 13.75 3.30
N GLY A 163 -9.86 13.67 4.63
CA GLY A 163 -9.60 12.43 5.34
C GLY A 163 -8.14 11.94 5.25
N GLY A 164 -7.25 12.65 4.56
CA GLY A 164 -5.82 12.35 4.55
C GLY A 164 -5.10 12.82 5.82
N GLY A 165 -3.89 12.30 6.10
CA GLY A 165 -3.15 12.59 7.34
C GLY A 165 -2.93 14.09 7.58
N THR A 166 -2.59 14.85 6.54
CA THR A 166 -2.41 16.31 6.62
C THR A 166 -3.72 17.07 6.82
N HIS A 167 -4.86 16.54 6.34
CA HIS A 167 -6.16 17.12 6.60
C HIS A 167 -6.60 16.92 8.06
N LEU A 168 -6.30 15.74 8.61
CA LEU A 168 -6.65 15.40 9.99
C LEU A 168 -5.77 16.10 11.03
N ALA A 169 -4.59 16.57 10.62
CA ALA A 169 -3.66 17.31 11.48
C ALA A 169 -3.93 18.82 11.51
N GLY A 170 -4.65 19.38 10.53
CA GLY A 170 -5.05 20.79 10.44
C GLY A 170 -6.38 21.07 11.12
#